data_88fcbde870dadcdd6a5fe35ad6ee34c7
#
_entry.id   88fcbde870dadcdd6a5fe35ad6ee34c7
#
_cell.length_a   1.000
_cell.length_b   1.000
_cell.length_c   1.000
_cell.angle_alpha   90.00
_cell.angle_beta   90.00
_cell.angle_gamma   90.00
#
_symmetry.space_group_name_H-M   'P 1'
#
loop_
_entity.id
_entity.type
_entity.pdbx_description
1 polymer ?
#
loop_
_entity_poly.entity_id
_entity_poly.type
_entity_poly.pdbx_seq_one_letter_code
_entity_poly.pdbx_strand_id
1 'polypeptide(L)'
;MKEQRILMGMPVTIEIMGNNANPDDFERLFSYFQYVDDTFSPHKATSETTRMNKGLLPLSECSEDMRTIVRLAEQTRRETNGYFNVFKNGFFNPVGIVKGWAVYQASEMLRKEGVWDFFLEAGGDIQLSGLNDEGQYWVVGIRNPFQPQEVVKILRLSDMGIATSGTYARGQHIYNPRSAEDRPIEEIVSVTVLGPNVYEADRFATAAFAMGTEGIHFIEELSGFEGYLIDKSGLATMTSGFEDYVAPSAAGPGSRITS
;
A
#
# COMPACT_ATOMS: atom_id res chain seq x y z
N MET A 1 -4.96 15.75 -15.22
CA MET A 1 -6.18 15.95 -14.41
C MET A 1 -6.00 15.23 -13.08
N LYS A 2 -6.59 15.76 -11.99
CA LYS A 2 -6.51 15.15 -10.63
C LYS A 2 -7.87 15.17 -9.96
N GLU A 3 -8.28 14.04 -9.38
CA GLU A 3 -9.49 13.92 -8.56
C GLU A 3 -9.20 13.12 -7.29
N GLN A 4 -10.00 13.38 -6.23
CA GLN A 4 -9.94 12.66 -4.97
C GLN A 4 -11.35 12.37 -4.47
N ARG A 5 -11.57 11.13 -3.99
CA ARG A 5 -12.83 10.72 -3.34
C ARG A 5 -12.53 9.92 -2.07
N ILE A 6 -13.47 9.89 -1.14
CA ILE A 6 -13.38 9.02 0.04
C ILE A 6 -14.03 7.68 -0.30
N LEU A 7 -13.22 6.63 -0.39
CA LEU A 7 -13.63 5.25 -0.66
C LEU A 7 -12.85 4.29 0.25
N MET A 8 -13.41 3.14 0.56
CA MET A 8 -12.79 2.18 1.51
C MET A 8 -12.41 2.81 2.87
N GLY A 9 -13.10 3.88 3.28
CA GLY A 9 -12.82 4.63 4.51
C GLY A 9 -11.57 5.51 4.48
N MET A 10 -11.00 5.79 3.29
CA MET A 10 -9.79 6.57 3.11
C MET A 10 -9.85 7.46 1.87
N PRO A 11 -8.98 8.50 1.76
CA PRO A 11 -8.79 9.22 0.52
C PRO A 11 -8.23 8.28 -0.57
N VAL A 12 -8.84 8.33 -1.75
CA VAL A 12 -8.34 7.73 -2.99
C VAL A 12 -8.10 8.86 -3.96
N THR A 13 -6.84 9.06 -4.35
CA THR A 13 -6.41 10.12 -5.27
C THR A 13 -6.00 9.50 -6.59
N ILE A 14 -6.52 10.04 -7.67
CA ILE A 14 -6.16 9.66 -9.05
C ILE A 14 -5.66 10.91 -9.75
N GLU A 15 -4.47 10.84 -10.32
CA GLU A 15 -3.88 11.90 -11.13
C GLU A 15 -3.37 11.30 -12.44
N ILE A 16 -3.86 11.79 -13.58
CA ILE A 16 -3.51 11.33 -14.93
C ILE A 16 -2.92 12.51 -15.69
N MET A 17 -1.73 12.32 -16.25
CA MET A 17 -1.01 13.32 -17.01
C MET A 17 -1.40 13.34 -18.49
N GLY A 18 -1.09 14.45 -19.16
CA GLY A 18 -1.29 14.61 -20.60
C GLY A 18 -2.73 14.90 -21.02
N ASN A 19 -2.90 15.02 -22.35
CA ASN A 19 -4.18 15.40 -22.98
C ASN A 19 -5.16 14.20 -23.13
N ASN A 20 -4.74 13.01 -22.77
CA ASN A 20 -5.54 11.76 -22.90
C ASN A 20 -6.39 11.46 -21.64
N ALA A 21 -6.30 12.30 -20.62
CA ALA A 21 -7.12 12.15 -19.42
C ALA A 21 -8.58 12.43 -19.76
N ASN A 22 -9.42 11.39 -19.65
CA ASN A 22 -10.85 11.48 -19.88
C ASN A 22 -11.60 11.44 -18.53
N PRO A 23 -12.60 12.29 -18.26
CA PRO A 23 -13.44 12.18 -17.08
C PRO A 23 -14.03 10.78 -16.84
N ASP A 24 -14.35 10.05 -17.91
CA ASP A 24 -14.87 8.67 -17.83
C ASP A 24 -13.86 7.70 -17.19
N ASP A 25 -12.55 7.96 -17.31
CA ASP A 25 -11.51 7.15 -16.67
C ASP A 25 -11.60 7.26 -15.15
N PHE A 26 -11.80 8.46 -14.63
CA PHE A 26 -11.96 8.69 -13.19
C PHE A 26 -13.21 7.99 -12.67
N GLU A 27 -14.36 8.12 -13.33
CA GLU A 27 -15.61 7.49 -12.92
C GLU A 27 -15.47 5.96 -12.91
N ARG A 28 -14.82 5.38 -13.92
CA ARG A 28 -14.56 3.94 -13.99
C ARG A 28 -13.65 3.47 -12.86
N LEU A 29 -12.55 4.18 -12.59
CA LEU A 29 -11.62 3.83 -11.53
C LEU A 29 -12.28 3.99 -10.14
N PHE A 30 -13.01 5.06 -9.87
CA PHE A 30 -13.73 5.21 -8.62
C PHE A 30 -14.84 4.16 -8.44
N SER A 31 -15.54 3.79 -9.51
CA SER A 31 -16.50 2.68 -9.49
C SER A 31 -15.84 1.35 -9.17
N TYR A 32 -14.62 1.12 -9.67
CA TYR A 32 -13.84 -0.06 -9.33
C TYR A 32 -13.45 -0.06 -7.84
N PHE A 33 -12.97 1.05 -7.28
CA PHE A 33 -12.68 1.12 -5.84
C PHE A 33 -13.94 0.94 -4.97
N GLN A 34 -15.11 1.41 -5.45
CA GLN A 34 -16.39 1.14 -4.77
C GLN A 34 -16.72 -0.35 -4.79
N TYR A 35 -16.53 -1.03 -5.94
CA TYR A 35 -16.68 -2.48 -6.04
C TYR A 35 -15.76 -3.23 -5.07
N VAL A 36 -14.50 -2.81 -4.95
CA VAL A 36 -13.54 -3.39 -3.99
C VAL A 36 -14.05 -3.25 -2.57
N ASP A 37 -14.54 -2.05 -2.19
CA ASP A 37 -15.09 -1.81 -0.86
C ASP A 37 -16.34 -2.66 -0.59
N ASP A 38 -17.23 -2.79 -1.56
CA ASP A 38 -18.45 -3.60 -1.44
C ASP A 38 -18.17 -5.10 -1.32
N THR A 39 -17.10 -5.57 -1.96
CA THR A 39 -16.72 -6.98 -1.99
C THR A 39 -15.89 -7.39 -0.78
N PHE A 40 -14.88 -6.59 -0.41
CA PHE A 40 -13.83 -6.99 0.52
C PHE A 40 -13.94 -6.37 1.92
N SER A 41 -14.81 -5.37 2.13
CA SER A 41 -14.91 -4.71 3.43
C SER A 41 -15.30 -5.69 4.55
N PRO A 42 -14.53 -5.75 5.65
CA PRO A 42 -14.93 -6.56 6.82
C PRO A 42 -16.08 -5.92 7.61
N HIS A 43 -16.46 -4.69 7.28
CA HIS A 43 -17.48 -3.89 7.99
C HIS A 43 -18.84 -3.86 7.30
N LYS A 44 -18.91 -4.12 5.98
CA LYS A 44 -20.17 -4.17 5.24
C LYS A 44 -20.85 -5.53 5.38
N ALA A 45 -22.08 -5.56 5.87
CA ALA A 45 -22.80 -6.82 6.11
C ALA A 45 -23.02 -7.65 4.83
N THR A 46 -23.08 -7.00 3.68
CA THR A 46 -23.31 -7.60 2.36
C THR A 46 -22.05 -8.06 1.66
N SER A 47 -20.85 -7.68 2.14
CA SER A 47 -19.58 -8.03 1.52
C SER A 47 -19.34 -9.55 1.53
N GLU A 48 -18.58 -10.03 0.56
CA GLU A 48 -18.17 -11.44 0.54
C GLU A 48 -17.34 -11.80 1.77
N THR A 49 -16.43 -10.91 2.21
CA THR A 49 -15.65 -11.08 3.43
C THR A 49 -16.54 -11.36 4.66
N THR A 50 -17.54 -10.52 4.87
CA THR A 50 -18.45 -10.67 6.02
C THR A 50 -19.32 -11.93 5.90
N ARG A 51 -19.80 -12.24 4.70
CA ARG A 51 -20.61 -13.44 4.45
C ARG A 51 -19.80 -14.72 4.61
N MET A 52 -18.54 -14.76 4.16
CA MET A 52 -17.60 -15.85 4.41
C MET A 52 -17.38 -16.07 5.91
N ASN A 53 -17.09 -15.01 6.65
CA ASN A 53 -16.85 -15.06 8.08
C ASN A 53 -18.09 -15.54 8.89
N LYS A 54 -19.29 -15.35 8.36
CA LYS A 54 -20.55 -15.85 8.92
C LYS A 54 -20.92 -17.26 8.44
N GLY A 55 -20.11 -17.88 7.59
CA GLY A 55 -20.41 -19.18 7.00
C GLY A 55 -21.59 -19.16 6.01
N LEU A 56 -21.98 -17.98 5.51
CA LEU A 56 -23.11 -17.80 4.59
C LEU A 56 -22.67 -17.86 3.11
N LEU A 57 -21.38 -17.84 2.84
CA LEU A 57 -20.83 -17.88 1.48
C LEU A 57 -19.54 -18.72 1.50
N PRO A 58 -19.54 -19.93 0.93
CA PRO A 58 -18.32 -20.70 0.80
C PRO A 58 -17.39 -20.09 -0.25
N LEU A 59 -16.08 -20.26 -0.11
CA LEU A 59 -15.08 -19.69 -1.03
C LEU A 59 -15.31 -20.10 -2.49
N SER A 60 -15.83 -21.30 -2.74
CA SER A 60 -16.15 -21.80 -4.08
C SER A 60 -17.23 -21.00 -4.81
N GLU A 61 -18.08 -20.29 -4.08
CA GLU A 61 -19.17 -19.46 -4.61
C GLU A 61 -18.85 -17.96 -4.60
N CYS A 62 -17.68 -17.59 -4.07
CA CYS A 62 -17.20 -16.20 -4.10
C CYS A 62 -16.80 -15.76 -5.52
N SER A 63 -16.65 -14.46 -5.69
CA SER A 63 -16.11 -13.85 -6.91
C SER A 63 -14.71 -14.40 -7.25
N GLU A 64 -14.31 -14.27 -8.50
CA GLU A 64 -12.97 -14.65 -8.95
C GLU A 64 -11.90 -13.81 -8.22
N ASP A 65 -12.19 -12.53 -7.99
CA ASP A 65 -11.31 -11.62 -7.26
C ASP A 65 -11.11 -12.07 -5.81
N MET A 66 -12.17 -12.50 -5.12
CA MET A 66 -12.04 -13.04 -3.76
C MET A 66 -11.18 -14.31 -3.72
N ARG A 67 -11.39 -15.23 -4.65
CA ARG A 67 -10.55 -16.44 -4.77
C ARG A 67 -9.10 -16.09 -5.07
N THR A 68 -8.88 -15.06 -5.89
CA THR A 68 -7.54 -14.54 -6.21
C THR A 68 -6.88 -13.95 -4.96
N ILE A 69 -7.59 -13.11 -4.20
CA ILE A 69 -7.06 -12.54 -2.94
C ILE A 69 -6.70 -13.62 -1.94
N VAL A 70 -7.52 -14.65 -1.76
CA VAL A 70 -7.19 -15.77 -0.85
C VAL A 70 -5.93 -16.51 -1.30
N ARG A 71 -5.76 -16.75 -2.60
CA ARG A 71 -4.56 -17.38 -3.17
C ARG A 71 -3.31 -16.52 -2.99
N LEU A 72 -3.41 -15.21 -3.28
CA LEU A 72 -2.32 -14.26 -3.11
C LEU A 72 -1.91 -14.08 -1.64
N ALA A 73 -2.88 -14.08 -0.73
CA ALA A 73 -2.62 -14.03 0.70
C ALA A 73 -1.88 -15.28 1.20
N GLU A 74 -2.26 -16.47 0.73
CA GLU A 74 -1.55 -17.71 1.07
C GLU A 74 -0.14 -17.75 0.48
N GLN A 75 0.06 -17.24 -0.74
CA GLN A 75 1.38 -17.07 -1.33
C GLN A 75 2.23 -16.14 -0.46
N THR A 76 1.71 -14.96 -0.11
CA THR A 76 2.41 -13.98 0.75
C THR A 76 2.75 -14.58 2.11
N ARG A 77 1.83 -15.36 2.70
CA ARG A 77 2.09 -16.06 3.97
C ARG A 77 3.30 -16.98 3.88
N ARG A 78 3.46 -17.72 2.78
CA ARG A 78 4.61 -18.60 2.56
C ARG A 78 5.90 -17.82 2.35
N GLU A 79 5.90 -16.81 1.49
CA GLU A 79 7.05 -15.96 1.16
C GLU A 79 7.57 -15.18 2.38
N THR A 80 6.68 -14.87 3.33
CA THR A 80 7.02 -14.15 4.56
C THR A 80 7.17 -15.06 5.78
N ASN A 81 7.34 -16.38 5.59
CA ASN A 81 7.46 -17.35 6.68
C ASN A 81 6.35 -17.23 7.74
N GLY A 82 5.13 -16.84 7.33
CA GLY A 82 3.96 -16.71 8.19
C GLY A 82 3.82 -15.37 8.92
N TYR A 83 4.71 -14.40 8.71
CA TYR A 83 4.57 -13.06 9.28
C TYR A 83 3.44 -12.24 8.63
N PHE A 84 3.04 -12.59 7.41
CA PHE A 84 1.79 -12.12 6.83
C PHE A 84 0.70 -13.19 7.00
N ASN A 85 -0.45 -12.81 7.55
CA ASN A 85 -1.58 -13.73 7.66
C ASN A 85 -2.91 -12.96 7.67
N VAL A 86 -3.80 -13.31 6.75
CA VAL A 86 -5.15 -12.74 6.66
C VAL A 86 -6.17 -13.49 7.52
N PHE A 87 -5.78 -14.60 8.14
CA PHE A 87 -6.63 -15.35 9.06
C PHE A 87 -6.17 -15.13 10.49
N LYS A 88 -7.07 -14.66 11.35
CA LYS A 88 -6.85 -14.53 12.78
C LYS A 88 -8.02 -15.16 13.53
N ASN A 89 -7.75 -16.16 14.38
CA ASN A 89 -8.77 -16.85 15.18
C ASN A 89 -9.97 -17.37 14.35
N GLY A 90 -9.70 -17.86 13.13
CA GLY A 90 -10.72 -18.34 12.20
C GLY A 90 -11.43 -17.24 11.39
N PHE A 91 -11.16 -15.96 11.65
CA PHE A 91 -11.70 -14.84 10.88
C PHE A 91 -10.76 -14.46 9.73
N PHE A 92 -11.35 -14.32 8.55
CA PHE A 92 -10.68 -13.82 7.36
C PHE A 92 -10.74 -12.28 7.32
N ASN A 93 -9.60 -11.62 7.24
CA ASN A 93 -9.49 -10.17 7.08
C ASN A 93 -8.46 -9.83 6.00
N PRO A 94 -8.89 -9.53 4.77
CA PRO A 94 -7.98 -9.30 3.65
C PRO A 94 -7.43 -7.87 3.57
N VAL A 95 -7.71 -6.99 4.52
CA VAL A 95 -7.37 -5.55 4.46
C VAL A 95 -5.88 -5.31 4.22
N GLY A 96 -4.99 -6.15 4.75
CA GLY A 96 -3.53 -6.02 4.59
C GLY A 96 -2.99 -6.39 3.20
N ILE A 97 -3.85 -6.80 2.26
CA ILE A 97 -3.46 -7.14 0.88
C ILE A 97 -4.36 -6.49 -0.17
N VAL A 98 -5.63 -6.28 0.17
CA VAL A 98 -6.63 -5.77 -0.80
C VAL A 98 -6.34 -4.34 -1.21
N LYS A 99 -5.80 -3.50 -0.31
CA LYS A 99 -5.54 -2.09 -0.59
C LYS A 99 -4.52 -1.93 -1.72
N GLY A 100 -3.32 -2.48 -1.55
CA GLY A 100 -2.27 -2.42 -2.58
C GLY A 100 -2.68 -3.16 -3.86
N TRP A 101 -3.38 -4.30 -3.74
CA TRP A 101 -3.91 -5.01 -4.89
C TRP A 101 -4.91 -4.16 -5.68
N ALA A 102 -5.81 -3.45 -5.03
CA ALA A 102 -6.78 -2.59 -5.69
C ALA A 102 -6.13 -1.43 -6.45
N VAL A 103 -5.16 -0.75 -5.84
CA VAL A 103 -4.40 0.32 -6.49
C VAL A 103 -3.62 -0.22 -7.70
N TYR A 104 -3.01 -1.40 -7.55
CA TYR A 104 -2.31 -2.05 -8.66
C TYR A 104 -3.25 -2.43 -9.80
N GLN A 105 -4.42 -3.05 -9.52
CA GLN A 105 -5.41 -3.37 -10.57
C GLN A 105 -5.94 -2.11 -11.26
N ALA A 106 -6.18 -1.03 -10.53
CA ALA A 106 -6.56 0.26 -11.10
C ALA A 106 -5.48 0.80 -12.05
N SER A 107 -4.20 0.64 -11.70
CA SER A 107 -3.08 1.01 -12.57
C SER A 107 -3.04 0.18 -13.87
N GLU A 108 -3.33 -1.12 -13.76
CA GLU A 108 -3.40 -2.00 -14.94
C GLU A 108 -4.58 -1.66 -15.85
N MET A 109 -5.69 -1.14 -15.30
CA MET A 109 -6.79 -0.62 -16.11
C MET A 109 -6.35 0.58 -16.95
N LEU A 110 -5.60 1.52 -16.38
CA LEU A 110 -5.05 2.66 -17.10
C LEU A 110 -4.05 2.24 -18.19
N ARG A 111 -3.13 1.32 -17.86
CA ARG A 111 -2.13 0.82 -18.81
C ARG A 111 -2.75 0.12 -20.01
N LYS A 112 -3.81 -0.66 -19.81
CA LYS A 112 -4.57 -1.33 -20.91
C LYS A 112 -5.18 -0.33 -21.88
N GLU A 113 -5.44 0.90 -21.46
CA GLU A 113 -5.97 1.99 -22.30
C GLU A 113 -4.89 2.92 -22.84
N GLY A 114 -3.63 2.56 -22.63
CA GLY A 114 -2.48 3.32 -23.13
C GLY A 114 -2.15 4.57 -22.31
N VAL A 115 -2.65 4.68 -21.09
CA VAL A 115 -2.28 5.73 -20.14
C VAL A 115 -1.07 5.26 -19.34
N TRP A 116 0.05 5.99 -19.46
CA TRP A 116 1.33 5.60 -18.88
C TRP A 116 1.86 6.59 -17.84
N ASP A 117 1.39 7.82 -17.82
CA ASP A 117 1.82 8.85 -16.89
C ASP A 117 0.72 9.13 -15.87
N PHE A 118 0.83 8.52 -14.69
CA PHE A 118 -0.19 8.63 -13.65
C PHE A 118 0.36 8.42 -12.24
N PHE A 119 -0.40 8.95 -11.27
CA PHE A 119 -0.25 8.77 -9.84
C PHE A 119 -1.57 8.25 -9.26
N LEU A 120 -1.56 7.10 -8.64
CA LEU A 120 -2.70 6.51 -7.94
C LEU A 120 -2.35 6.32 -6.47
N GLU A 121 -3.19 6.82 -5.57
CA GLU A 121 -3.00 6.68 -4.12
C GLU A 121 -4.28 6.22 -3.44
N ALA A 122 -4.14 5.31 -2.48
CA ALA A 122 -5.19 4.96 -1.53
C ALA A 122 -4.62 4.86 -0.12
N GLY A 123 -4.96 5.84 0.74
CA GLY A 123 -4.58 5.83 2.15
C GLY A 123 -3.07 5.75 2.41
N GLY A 124 -2.27 6.37 1.56
CA GLY A 124 -0.81 6.43 1.66
C GLY A 124 -0.05 5.37 0.86
N ASP A 125 -0.73 4.39 0.25
CA ASP A 125 -0.10 3.48 -0.70
C ASP A 125 -0.26 4.02 -2.12
N ILE A 126 0.84 4.05 -2.86
CA ILE A 126 0.94 4.78 -4.11
C ILE A 126 1.49 3.86 -5.21
N GLN A 127 0.85 3.89 -6.37
CA GLN A 127 1.40 3.40 -7.63
C GLN A 127 1.74 4.58 -8.51
N LEU A 128 2.98 4.64 -8.95
CA LEU A 128 3.50 5.62 -9.89
C LEU A 128 3.76 4.97 -11.23
N SER A 129 3.55 5.73 -12.31
CA SER A 129 3.94 5.35 -13.65
C SER A 129 4.37 6.59 -14.43
N GLY A 130 5.43 6.46 -15.23
CA GLY A 130 5.95 7.51 -16.08
C GLY A 130 6.39 8.77 -15.33
N LEU A 131 6.08 9.94 -15.87
CA LEU A 131 6.54 11.23 -15.40
C LEU A 131 5.37 12.15 -15.02
N ASN A 132 5.66 13.18 -14.22
CA ASN A 132 4.70 14.22 -13.85
C ASN A 132 4.45 15.23 -15.00
N ASP A 133 3.64 16.25 -14.77
CA ASP A 133 3.28 17.28 -15.76
C ASP A 133 4.46 18.16 -16.20
N GLU A 134 5.56 18.15 -15.47
CA GLU A 134 6.82 18.83 -15.81
C GLU A 134 7.82 17.93 -16.56
N GLY A 135 7.43 16.67 -16.86
CA GLY A 135 8.32 15.67 -17.46
C GLY A 135 9.43 15.20 -16.53
N GLN A 136 9.19 15.24 -15.21
CA GLN A 136 10.13 14.82 -14.17
C GLN A 136 9.60 13.63 -13.39
N TYR A 137 10.46 12.97 -12.64
CA TYR A 137 10.05 11.94 -11.67
C TYR A 137 9.05 12.51 -10.67
N TRP A 138 8.15 11.64 -10.22
CA TRP A 138 7.21 11.94 -9.16
C TRP A 138 7.95 12.19 -7.85
N VAL A 139 7.49 13.20 -7.10
CA VAL A 139 8.06 13.54 -5.79
C VAL A 139 7.11 13.09 -4.70
N VAL A 140 7.56 12.16 -3.86
CA VAL A 140 6.76 11.57 -2.77
C VAL A 140 7.45 11.81 -1.44
N GLY A 141 6.67 12.22 -0.43
CA GLY A 141 7.16 12.42 0.93
C GLY A 141 6.84 11.24 1.86
N ILE A 142 7.83 10.75 2.61
CA ILE A 142 7.60 9.87 3.76
C ILE A 142 7.29 10.75 4.97
N ARG A 143 6.09 10.58 5.53
CA ARG A 143 5.63 11.38 6.68
C ARG A 143 6.33 10.97 7.98
N ASN A 144 6.56 11.96 8.83
CA ASN A 144 7.02 11.73 10.19
C ASN A 144 5.89 11.05 11.02
N PRO A 145 6.08 9.81 11.51
CA PRO A 145 5.02 9.12 12.27
C PRO A 145 4.68 9.78 13.61
N PHE A 146 5.57 10.61 14.14
CA PHE A 146 5.37 11.34 15.40
C PHE A 146 4.79 12.75 15.18
N GLN A 147 4.99 13.31 13.98
CA GLN A 147 4.53 14.64 13.58
C GLN A 147 4.01 14.56 12.13
N PRO A 148 2.75 14.14 11.89
CA PRO A 148 2.24 13.83 10.55
C PRO A 148 2.25 14.98 9.54
N GLN A 149 2.47 16.22 10.00
CA GLN A 149 2.62 17.40 9.14
C GLN A 149 4.04 17.56 8.58
N GLU A 150 5.00 16.79 9.11
CA GLU A 150 6.39 16.81 8.68
C GLU A 150 6.71 15.66 7.74
N VAL A 151 7.66 15.88 6.84
CA VAL A 151 8.22 14.88 5.95
C VAL A 151 9.66 14.57 6.40
N VAL A 152 9.96 13.29 6.61
CA VAL A 152 11.30 12.84 7.04
C VAL A 152 12.21 12.49 5.89
N LYS A 153 11.63 12.08 4.74
CA LYS A 153 12.38 11.82 3.50
C LYS A 153 11.54 12.26 2.32
N ILE A 154 12.20 12.81 1.31
CA ILE A 154 11.60 13.13 0.01
C ILE A 154 12.22 12.18 -1.02
N LEU A 155 11.39 11.51 -1.79
CA LEU A 155 11.78 10.52 -2.79
C LEU A 155 11.46 11.03 -4.20
N ARG A 156 12.27 10.60 -5.18
CA ARG A 156 12.02 10.81 -6.61
C ARG A 156 11.85 9.46 -7.26
N LEU A 157 10.64 9.16 -7.73
CA LEU A 157 10.23 7.84 -8.16
C LEU A 157 9.56 7.87 -9.52
N SER A 158 9.68 6.79 -10.29
CA SER A 158 8.91 6.49 -11.48
C SER A 158 8.73 4.98 -11.60
N ASP A 159 7.60 4.54 -12.16
CA ASP A 159 7.31 3.13 -12.45
C ASP A 159 7.47 2.18 -11.26
N MET A 160 7.08 2.65 -10.08
CA MET A 160 7.25 1.94 -8.81
C MET A 160 5.99 2.01 -7.95
N GLY A 161 5.90 1.09 -7.00
CA GLY A 161 4.98 1.14 -5.88
C GLY A 161 5.67 1.57 -4.59
N ILE A 162 4.97 2.31 -3.76
CA ILE A 162 5.38 2.65 -2.39
C ILE A 162 4.22 2.38 -1.44
N ALA A 163 4.50 1.74 -0.32
CA ALA A 163 3.51 1.49 0.72
C ALA A 163 4.12 1.67 2.10
N THR A 164 3.30 2.13 3.04
CA THR A 164 3.73 2.32 4.43
C THR A 164 2.79 1.62 5.39
N SER A 165 3.33 0.70 6.17
CA SER A 165 2.68 0.09 7.33
C SER A 165 3.13 0.79 8.61
N GLY A 166 2.17 1.13 9.48
CA GLY A 166 2.47 1.84 10.71
C GLY A 166 1.28 1.96 11.66
N THR A 167 1.54 2.41 12.88
CA THR A 167 0.53 2.55 13.93
C THR A 167 -0.16 3.91 13.94
N TYR A 168 0.46 4.93 13.31
CA TYR A 168 0.02 6.33 13.44
C TYR A 168 -1.26 6.68 12.67
N ALA A 169 -1.57 5.95 11.57
CA ALA A 169 -2.73 6.28 10.71
C ALA A 169 -4.03 5.57 11.12
N ARG A 170 -3.95 4.33 11.60
CA ARG A 170 -5.12 3.47 11.89
C ARG A 170 -5.08 2.87 13.30
N GLY A 171 -4.15 3.31 14.16
CA GLY A 171 -3.88 2.63 15.42
C GLY A 171 -3.24 1.26 15.21
N GLN A 172 -3.08 0.54 16.32
CA GLN A 172 -2.44 -0.76 16.31
C GLN A 172 -3.37 -1.84 15.74
N HIS A 173 -3.16 -2.24 14.50
CA HIS A 173 -3.94 -3.27 13.82
C HIS A 173 -3.07 -4.40 13.25
N ILE A 174 -1.75 -4.22 13.21
CA ILE A 174 -0.78 -5.23 12.77
C ILE A 174 -0.20 -5.91 14.01
N TYR A 175 -0.17 -7.21 14.01
CA TYR A 175 0.36 -8.08 15.06
C TYR A 175 1.33 -9.09 14.48
N ASN A 176 2.12 -9.75 15.29
CA ASN A 176 2.96 -10.86 14.87
C ASN A 176 2.16 -12.16 14.83
N PRO A 177 1.76 -12.70 13.66
CA PRO A 177 0.97 -13.91 13.56
C PRO A 177 1.70 -15.18 14.06
N ARG A 178 3.02 -15.11 14.21
CA ARG A 178 3.85 -16.23 14.72
C ARG A 178 3.99 -16.23 16.23
N SER A 179 3.57 -15.17 16.90
CA SER A 179 3.54 -15.11 18.36
C SER A 179 2.29 -15.81 18.88
N ALA A 180 2.45 -16.65 19.91
CA ALA A 180 1.32 -17.22 20.64
C ALA A 180 0.57 -16.16 21.45
N GLU A 181 1.23 -15.04 21.74
CA GLU A 181 0.67 -13.91 22.44
C GLU A 181 0.30 -12.81 21.45
N ASP A 182 -0.94 -12.36 21.52
CA ASP A 182 -1.48 -11.30 20.67
C ASP A 182 -0.95 -9.92 21.12
N ARG A 183 0.38 -9.80 21.19
CA ARG A 183 1.04 -8.57 21.60
C ARG A 183 1.18 -7.61 20.43
N PRO A 184 0.94 -6.31 20.68
CA PRO A 184 1.23 -5.27 19.71
C PRO A 184 2.73 -5.22 19.37
N ILE A 185 3.05 -4.81 18.14
CA ILE A 185 4.42 -4.48 17.74
C ILE A 185 4.71 -3.08 18.30
N GLU A 186 5.60 -2.98 19.27
CA GLU A 186 5.91 -1.72 19.98
C GLU A 186 7.32 -1.19 19.66
N GLU A 187 8.16 -1.99 19.04
CA GLU A 187 9.56 -1.65 18.76
C GLU A 187 9.70 -0.64 17.65
N ILE A 188 8.77 -0.68 16.69
CA ILE A 188 8.77 0.17 15.50
C ILE A 188 7.45 0.90 15.35
N VAL A 189 7.46 2.02 14.64
CA VAL A 189 6.26 2.85 14.41
C VAL A 189 5.86 2.92 12.95
N SER A 190 6.80 2.74 12.02
CA SER A 190 6.50 2.66 10.59
C SER A 190 7.57 1.89 9.80
N VAL A 191 7.11 1.24 8.73
CA VAL A 191 7.96 0.67 7.67
C VAL A 191 7.39 1.13 6.34
N THR A 192 8.20 1.85 5.57
CA THR A 192 7.91 2.19 4.17
C THR A 192 8.69 1.26 3.27
N VAL A 193 8.04 0.68 2.27
CA VAL A 193 8.64 -0.21 1.28
C VAL A 193 8.42 0.36 -0.11
N LEU A 194 9.51 0.43 -0.88
CA LEU A 194 9.51 0.64 -2.32
C LEU A 194 9.58 -0.71 -3.00
N GLY A 195 8.87 -0.89 -4.10
CA GLY A 195 8.87 -2.15 -4.84
C GLY A 195 8.45 -1.96 -6.29
N PRO A 196 8.46 -3.05 -7.09
CA PRO A 196 8.13 -2.99 -8.51
C PRO A 196 6.68 -2.55 -8.78
N ASN A 197 5.81 -2.71 -7.81
CA ASN A 197 4.45 -2.18 -7.81
C ASN A 197 3.90 -2.09 -6.37
N VAL A 198 2.79 -1.37 -6.23
CA VAL A 198 2.19 -1.08 -4.92
C VAL A 198 1.62 -2.33 -4.22
N TYR A 199 1.14 -3.33 -4.97
CA TYR A 199 0.67 -4.59 -4.38
C TYR A 199 1.81 -5.32 -3.66
N GLU A 200 2.97 -5.42 -4.31
CA GLU A 200 4.16 -6.03 -3.74
C GLU A 200 4.68 -5.22 -2.53
N ALA A 201 4.73 -3.89 -2.66
CA ALA A 201 5.17 -3.02 -1.58
C ALA A 201 4.25 -3.12 -0.34
N ASP A 202 2.91 -3.11 -0.48
CA ASP A 202 1.95 -3.15 0.63
C ASP A 202 2.00 -4.47 1.40
N ARG A 203 2.01 -5.61 0.69
CA ARG A 203 2.05 -6.93 1.34
C ARG A 203 3.35 -7.16 2.11
N PHE A 204 4.48 -6.68 1.58
CA PHE A 204 5.76 -6.82 2.26
C PHE A 204 5.98 -5.76 3.34
N ALA A 205 5.43 -4.54 3.21
CA ALA A 205 5.41 -3.57 4.29
C ALA A 205 4.63 -4.10 5.51
N THR A 206 3.47 -4.74 5.26
CA THR A 206 2.67 -5.38 6.32
C THR A 206 3.44 -6.52 7.01
N ALA A 207 4.11 -7.37 6.24
CA ALA A 207 4.92 -8.46 6.79
C ALA A 207 6.14 -7.94 7.56
N ALA A 208 6.88 -6.99 6.99
CA ALA A 208 8.06 -6.39 7.62
C ALA A 208 7.68 -5.68 8.93
N PHE A 209 6.55 -5.00 8.97
CA PHE A 209 6.05 -4.41 10.21
C PHE A 209 5.77 -5.49 11.27
N ALA A 210 5.17 -6.62 10.89
CA ALA A 210 4.91 -7.73 11.80
C ALA A 210 6.19 -8.42 12.31
N MET A 211 7.32 -8.25 11.62
CA MET A 211 8.65 -8.74 12.03
C MET A 211 9.34 -7.82 13.06
N GLY A 212 8.81 -6.60 13.28
CA GLY A 212 9.47 -5.62 14.14
C GLY A 212 10.77 -5.09 13.52
N THR A 213 11.81 -4.94 14.32
CA THR A 213 13.12 -4.43 13.85
C THR A 213 13.78 -5.32 12.79
N GLU A 214 13.48 -6.63 12.78
CA GLU A 214 14.01 -7.56 11.76
C GLU A 214 13.41 -7.35 10.38
N GLY A 215 12.29 -6.61 10.30
CA GLY A 215 11.59 -6.36 9.03
C GLY A 215 12.44 -5.65 7.99
N ILE A 216 13.40 -4.79 8.39
CA ILE A 216 14.27 -4.11 7.45
C ILE A 216 15.26 -5.09 6.79
N HIS A 217 15.75 -6.08 7.52
CA HIS A 217 16.63 -7.10 6.99
C HIS A 217 15.90 -8.02 6.02
N PHE A 218 14.65 -8.34 6.30
CA PHE A 218 13.80 -9.07 5.37
C PHE A 218 13.64 -8.32 4.03
N ILE A 219 13.41 -6.99 4.06
CA ILE A 219 13.32 -6.19 2.82
C ILE A 219 14.66 -6.14 2.09
N GLU A 220 15.80 -6.02 2.80
CA GLU A 220 17.14 -6.02 2.21
C GLU A 220 17.43 -7.27 1.38
N GLU A 221 16.87 -8.43 1.78
CA GLU A 221 17.05 -9.71 1.06
C GLU A 221 16.19 -9.83 -0.20
N LEU A 222 15.20 -8.94 -0.41
CA LEU A 222 14.29 -8.98 -1.54
C LEU A 222 14.86 -8.19 -2.73
N SER A 223 15.10 -8.88 -3.84
CA SER A 223 15.58 -8.21 -5.06
C SER A 223 14.56 -7.22 -5.63
N GLY A 224 14.97 -5.97 -5.84
CA GLY A 224 14.14 -4.91 -6.40
C GLY A 224 13.23 -4.23 -5.37
N PHE A 225 13.49 -4.44 -4.08
CA PHE A 225 12.80 -3.73 -3.00
C PHE A 225 13.78 -2.92 -2.18
N GLU A 226 13.27 -1.80 -1.64
CA GLU A 226 13.97 -0.98 -0.67
C GLU A 226 13.06 -0.62 0.50
N GLY A 227 13.63 -0.45 1.67
CA GLY A 227 12.89 -0.21 2.91
C GLY A 227 13.42 0.95 3.73
N TYR A 228 12.49 1.62 4.43
CA TYR A 228 12.78 2.67 5.40
C TYR A 228 11.96 2.43 6.66
N LEU A 229 12.61 2.04 7.74
CA LEU A 229 11.99 1.70 9.02
C LEU A 229 12.28 2.81 10.02
N ILE A 230 11.26 3.21 10.80
CA ILE A 230 11.41 4.13 11.94
C ILE A 230 11.00 3.40 13.21
N ASP A 231 11.89 3.36 14.19
CA ASP A 231 11.62 2.76 15.49
C ASP A 231 10.89 3.72 16.44
N LYS A 232 10.52 3.22 17.62
CA LYS A 232 9.83 4.02 18.66
C LYS A 232 10.65 5.17 19.24
N SER A 233 11.97 5.15 19.08
CA SER A 233 12.86 6.24 19.51
C SER A 233 13.01 7.34 18.46
N GLY A 234 12.49 7.10 17.24
CA GLY A 234 12.65 7.98 16.09
C GLY A 234 13.93 7.71 15.28
N LEU A 235 14.68 6.65 15.62
CA LEU A 235 15.82 6.23 14.81
C LEU A 235 15.32 5.57 13.53
N ALA A 236 15.89 6.01 12.40
CA ALA A 236 15.60 5.44 11.09
C ALA A 236 16.69 4.47 10.67
N THR A 237 16.26 3.31 10.13
CA THR A 237 17.11 2.32 9.47
C THR A 237 16.59 2.10 8.07
N MET A 238 17.48 1.97 7.08
CA MET A 238 17.10 1.77 5.69
C MET A 238 17.96 0.69 5.04
N THR A 239 17.46 0.13 3.96
CA THR A 239 18.21 -0.81 3.11
C THR A 239 19.32 -0.09 2.35
N SER A 240 20.26 -0.85 1.85
CA SER A 240 21.50 -0.32 1.26
C SER A 240 21.29 0.52 -0.01
N GLY A 241 20.26 0.20 -0.81
CA GLY A 241 19.92 0.94 -2.05
C GLY A 241 18.89 2.06 -1.87
N PHE A 242 18.34 2.25 -0.67
CA PHE A 242 17.25 3.22 -0.46
C PHE A 242 17.66 4.67 -0.78
N GLU A 243 18.91 5.05 -0.49
CA GLU A 243 19.41 6.43 -0.74
C GLU A 243 19.43 6.80 -2.23
N ASP A 244 19.44 5.83 -3.15
CA ASP A 244 19.38 6.09 -4.60
C ASP A 244 18.06 6.74 -5.03
N TYR A 245 17.00 6.58 -4.23
CA TYR A 245 15.68 7.14 -4.45
C TYR A 245 15.44 8.47 -3.73
N VAL A 246 16.33 8.85 -2.83
CA VAL A 246 16.17 10.09 -2.04
C VAL A 246 16.48 11.30 -2.92
N ALA A 247 15.54 12.25 -2.92
CA ALA A 247 15.77 13.51 -3.62
C ALA A 247 17.01 14.21 -3.07
N PRO A 248 17.91 14.72 -3.94
CA PRO A 248 19.00 15.56 -3.48
C PRO A 248 18.44 16.67 -2.58
N SER A 249 19.13 16.96 -1.48
CA SER A 249 18.76 18.06 -0.58
C SER A 249 18.69 19.37 -1.40
N ALA A 250 17.52 19.67 -1.93
CA ALA A 250 17.31 20.90 -2.69
C ALA A 250 17.23 22.06 -1.72
N ALA A 251 18.23 22.86 -1.71
CA ALA A 251 18.11 24.25 -1.30
C ALA A 251 17.16 24.96 -2.28
N GLY A 252 15.88 25.12 -1.90
CA GLY A 252 14.96 25.98 -2.66
C GLY A 252 13.49 25.57 -2.53
N PRO A 253 12.59 26.52 -2.21
CA PRO A 253 11.16 26.28 -2.14
C PRO A 253 10.58 26.30 -3.57
N GLY A 254 10.13 25.16 -4.09
CA GLY A 254 9.49 25.10 -5.41
C GLY A 254 8.90 23.78 -5.86
N SER A 255 9.30 22.64 -5.28
CA SER A 255 8.73 21.35 -5.69
C SER A 255 7.40 21.08 -4.97
N ARG A 256 6.31 20.91 -5.74
CA ARG A 256 5.05 20.43 -5.18
C ARG A 256 5.24 19.01 -4.66
N ILE A 257 5.18 18.83 -3.34
CA ILE A 257 5.10 17.52 -2.70
C ILE A 257 3.66 17.05 -2.86
N THR A 258 3.45 15.97 -3.62
CA THR A 258 2.17 15.28 -3.67
C THR A 258 2.08 14.33 -2.48
N SER A 259 1.18 14.61 -1.59
CA SER A 259 0.86 13.78 -0.41
C SER A 259 -0.55 13.25 -0.54
#